data_4cf540e05f458c4936ec25362c064962
#
_entry.id   4cf540e05f458c4936ec25362c064962
#
_cell.length_a   1.000
_cell.length_b   1.000
_cell.length_c   1.000
_cell.angle_alpha   90.00
_cell.angle_beta   90.00
_cell.angle_gamma   90.00
#
_symmetry.space_group_name_H-M   'P 1'
#
loop_
_entity.id
_entity.type
_entity.pdbx_description
1 polymer ?
#
loop_
_entity_poly.entity_id
_entity_poly.type
_entity_poly.pdbx_seq_one_letter_code
_entity_poly.pdbx_strand_id
1 'polypeptide(L)'
;MTDLSIDFLGVHFPNPFCLSSSPVGNCYEMCAKAYETGWGGVVFKTIGPKHFVIREVSPRFDALRKEATPWIGFKNMEQIAEHSLEDNLRDLRRLKENYPNHVLIASIMGTNEEDWVELARLVEEAGADMIEMNLSCPQMTSHAMGSDVGSNPALCKKYCEAVKRGSKLPMMAKMTPNIGDMCEVAIACIAGGADGIAAINTVKSILNVDLEKKIGLPIVNGKSSISGYSGKAVKPIALRFIQQMRTNPQLKNVPISGIGGIETWEDACEFFLLGATTLQVTTAIMQYGYRIVEDLISGMSYYLEDYGYHHLSEIIGLANDNIVPCEELDRDYIVYPKFNEETCVGCGRCYISCFDGGHQAIVFDEEKRRPSVNKEKCVGCHLCATVCPTRSISKGEIFYKNGDRKEKPIL
;
A
#
# COMPACT_ATOMS: atom_id res chain seq x y z
N MET A 1 -23.92 6.16 10.54
CA MET A 1 -22.55 5.76 10.10
C MET A 1 -22.01 4.76 11.11
N THR A 2 -21.57 3.61 10.63
CA THR A 2 -20.96 2.55 11.46
C THR A 2 -19.70 3.09 12.13
N ASP A 3 -19.43 2.63 13.36
CA ASP A 3 -18.22 2.99 14.09
C ASP A 3 -17.00 2.32 13.44
N LEU A 4 -16.04 3.13 12.98
CA LEU A 4 -14.79 2.68 12.39
C LEU A 4 -13.62 2.72 13.38
N SER A 5 -13.88 2.99 14.66
CA SER A 5 -12.82 2.98 15.67
C SER A 5 -12.16 1.61 15.79
N ILE A 6 -10.87 1.60 16.08
CA ILE A 6 -10.09 0.36 16.19
C ILE A 6 -8.92 0.53 17.15
N ASP A 7 -8.60 -0.53 17.86
CA ASP A 7 -7.40 -0.58 18.69
C ASP A 7 -6.25 -1.20 17.91
N PHE A 8 -5.13 -0.50 17.87
CA PHE A 8 -3.91 -0.96 17.22
C PHE A 8 -2.72 -0.82 18.18
N LEU A 9 -2.06 -1.93 18.49
CA LEU A 9 -0.94 -2.02 19.44
C LEU A 9 -1.27 -1.43 20.84
N GLY A 10 -2.51 -1.52 21.26
CA GLY A 10 -2.98 -0.98 22.55
C GLY A 10 -3.30 0.52 22.54
N VAL A 11 -3.23 1.17 21.39
CA VAL A 11 -3.63 2.57 21.18
C VAL A 11 -4.96 2.62 20.44
N HIS A 12 -5.89 3.43 20.94
CA HIS A 12 -7.21 3.60 20.35
C HIS A 12 -7.20 4.64 19.23
N PHE A 13 -7.70 4.24 18.05
CA PHE A 13 -7.84 5.11 16.88
C PHE A 13 -9.33 5.39 16.62
N PRO A 14 -9.74 6.65 16.42
CA PRO A 14 -11.14 6.99 16.13
C PRO A 14 -11.61 6.48 14.75
N ASN A 15 -10.69 6.24 13.85
CA ASN A 15 -10.87 5.53 12.58
C ASN A 15 -9.52 4.98 12.11
N PRO A 16 -9.47 3.99 11.20
CA PRO A 16 -8.24 3.28 10.85
C PRO A 16 -7.29 4.03 9.93
N PHE A 17 -7.64 5.22 9.46
CA PHE A 17 -6.89 5.96 8.44
C PHE A 17 -5.84 6.88 9.06
N CYS A 18 -4.58 6.66 8.70
CA CYS A 18 -3.45 7.43 9.17
C CYS A 18 -2.76 8.17 8.02
N LEU A 19 -2.26 9.36 8.31
CA LEU A 19 -1.27 10.01 7.47
C LEU A 19 0.03 9.22 7.56
N SER A 20 0.62 8.81 6.43
CA SER A 20 1.90 8.09 6.46
C SER A 20 3.08 9.03 6.64
N SER A 21 4.17 8.52 7.24
CA SER A 21 5.45 9.25 7.31
C SER A 21 5.95 9.62 5.91
N SER A 22 5.85 10.91 5.57
CA SER A 22 6.05 11.39 4.20
C SER A 22 6.07 12.92 4.14
N PRO A 23 6.25 13.56 2.96
CA PRO A 23 6.16 15.01 2.80
C PRO A 23 4.90 15.65 3.36
N VAL A 24 3.77 14.93 3.36
CA VAL A 24 2.47 15.48 3.80
C VAL A 24 2.31 15.56 5.33
N GLY A 25 3.27 15.09 6.12
CA GLY A 25 3.30 15.14 7.59
C GLY A 25 4.67 15.60 8.10
N ASN A 26 5.29 16.60 7.46
CA ASN A 26 6.69 16.99 7.69
C ASN A 26 6.84 18.11 8.75
N CYS A 27 5.74 18.70 9.24
CA CYS A 27 5.76 19.75 10.25
C CYS A 27 4.43 19.79 11.02
N TYR A 28 4.41 20.61 12.08
CA TYR A 28 3.24 20.81 12.93
C TYR A 28 1.98 21.17 12.12
N GLU A 29 2.06 22.16 11.24
CA GLU A 29 0.91 22.70 10.51
C GLU A 29 0.27 21.66 9.58
N MET A 30 1.06 20.82 8.96
CA MET A 30 0.58 19.72 8.11
C MET A 30 -0.15 18.65 8.92
N CYS A 31 0.44 18.24 10.05
CA CYS A 31 -0.16 17.24 10.93
C CYS A 31 -1.43 17.77 11.61
N ALA A 32 -1.42 19.01 12.08
CA ALA A 32 -2.59 19.69 12.63
C ALA A 32 -3.74 19.71 11.60
N LYS A 33 -3.42 20.06 10.36
CA LYS A 33 -4.41 20.06 9.26
C LYS A 33 -5.00 18.69 9.00
N ALA A 34 -4.21 17.63 9.09
CA ALA A 34 -4.70 16.27 8.97
C ALA A 34 -5.70 15.93 10.11
N TYR A 35 -5.37 16.23 11.35
CA TYR A 35 -6.29 16.02 12.48
C TYR A 35 -7.60 16.80 12.32
N GLU A 36 -7.53 18.07 11.94
CA GLU A 36 -8.71 18.92 11.69
C GLU A 36 -9.60 18.40 10.55
N THR A 37 -9.03 17.61 9.62
CA THR A 37 -9.77 17.03 8.49
C THR A 37 -10.38 15.65 8.83
N GLY A 38 -10.00 15.03 9.97
CA GLY A 38 -10.60 13.78 10.44
C GLY A 38 -9.71 12.55 10.31
N TRP A 39 -8.41 12.68 10.01
CA TRP A 39 -7.49 11.54 10.05
C TRP A 39 -7.40 10.96 11.46
N GLY A 40 -7.52 9.63 11.57
CA GLY A 40 -7.50 8.91 12.84
C GLY A 40 -6.15 8.92 13.55
N GLY A 41 -5.07 9.07 12.79
CA GLY A 41 -3.71 9.20 13.29
C GLY A 41 -2.77 9.84 12.29
N VAL A 42 -1.61 10.26 12.76
CA VAL A 42 -0.53 10.84 11.94
C VAL A 42 0.77 10.12 12.25
N VAL A 43 1.45 9.63 11.21
CA VAL A 43 2.85 9.21 11.30
C VAL A 43 3.70 10.41 10.86
N PHE A 44 4.32 11.07 11.83
CA PHE A 44 5.20 12.21 11.57
C PHE A 44 6.38 11.80 10.70
N LYS A 45 6.85 12.69 9.81
CA LYS A 45 7.96 12.40 8.90
C LYS A 45 9.18 11.90 9.66
N THR A 46 9.85 10.88 9.14
CA THR A 46 10.95 10.17 9.79
C THR A 46 12.03 11.13 10.29
N ILE A 47 12.29 11.08 11.59
CA ILE A 47 13.28 11.89 12.31
C ILE A 47 14.59 11.12 12.34
N GLY A 48 15.69 11.76 11.94
CA GLY A 48 17.06 11.23 12.02
C GLY A 48 17.84 11.76 13.21
N PRO A 49 19.01 11.16 13.51
CA PRO A 49 19.90 11.62 14.58
C PRO A 49 20.51 12.98 14.24
N LYS A 50 20.85 13.75 15.28
CA LYS A 50 21.35 15.13 15.17
C LYS A 50 22.58 15.28 14.25
N HIS A 51 23.45 14.29 14.24
CA HIS A 51 24.68 14.32 13.44
C HIS A 51 24.47 13.99 11.95
N PHE A 52 23.27 13.49 11.57
CA PHE A 52 22.96 13.12 10.19
C PHE A 52 22.09 14.19 9.53
N VAL A 53 22.76 15.16 8.91
CA VAL A 53 22.09 16.29 8.25
C VAL A 53 21.61 15.90 6.86
N ILE A 54 20.31 16.03 6.64
CA ILE A 54 19.66 15.79 5.34
C ILE A 54 19.74 17.04 4.47
N ARG A 55 20.07 16.82 3.19
CA ARG A 55 19.96 17.84 2.14
C ARG A 55 19.21 17.24 0.96
N GLU A 56 18.04 17.74 0.71
CA GLU A 56 17.20 17.25 -0.37
C GLU A 56 17.61 17.80 -1.73
N VAL A 57 17.39 16.99 -2.78
CA VAL A 57 17.61 17.38 -4.16
C VAL A 57 16.43 18.20 -4.70
N SER A 58 16.65 18.91 -5.81
CA SER A 58 15.60 19.67 -6.52
C SER A 58 15.80 19.58 -8.03
N PRO A 59 14.75 19.22 -8.81
CA PRO A 59 13.44 18.68 -8.39
C PRO A 59 13.57 17.28 -7.79
N ARG A 60 12.61 16.86 -6.94
CA ARG A 60 12.64 15.55 -6.26
C ARG A 60 11.42 14.65 -6.54
N PHE A 61 10.39 15.18 -7.19
CA PHE A 61 9.16 14.47 -7.50
C PHE A 61 8.86 14.44 -8.98
N ASP A 62 8.24 13.35 -9.44
CA ASP A 62 7.64 13.22 -10.75
C ASP A 62 6.55 12.13 -10.74
N ALA A 63 5.64 12.16 -11.72
CA ALA A 63 4.51 11.25 -11.75
C ALA A 63 4.39 10.53 -13.09
N LEU A 64 4.15 9.22 -13.04
CA LEU A 64 3.74 8.44 -14.21
C LEU A 64 2.24 8.65 -14.43
N ARG A 65 1.88 9.17 -15.59
CA ARG A 65 0.50 9.39 -16.03
C ARG A 65 0.38 9.26 -17.53
N LYS A 66 -0.81 8.99 -18.00
CA LYS A 66 -1.15 9.03 -19.43
C LYS A 66 -1.94 10.30 -19.69
N GLU A 67 -1.33 11.27 -20.38
CA GLU A 67 -1.94 12.58 -20.68
C GLU A 67 -2.46 13.30 -19.43
N ALA A 68 -3.71 13.78 -19.44
CA ALA A 68 -4.35 14.50 -18.35
C ALA A 68 -5.04 13.57 -17.30
N THR A 69 -4.74 12.27 -17.30
CA THR A 69 -5.35 11.33 -16.35
C THR A 69 -4.73 11.43 -14.95
N PRO A 70 -5.41 10.92 -13.91
CA PRO A 70 -4.81 10.76 -12.57
C PRO A 70 -3.48 10.02 -12.61
N TRP A 71 -2.64 10.20 -11.59
CA TRP A 71 -1.36 9.53 -11.51
C TRP A 71 -1.52 8.02 -11.45
N ILE A 72 -0.78 7.31 -12.30
CA ILE A 72 -0.67 5.85 -12.23
C ILE A 72 0.29 5.48 -11.11
N GLY A 73 1.36 6.24 -10.98
CA GLY A 73 2.37 6.09 -9.95
C GLY A 73 3.16 7.37 -9.76
N PHE A 74 3.91 7.43 -8.67
CA PHE A 74 4.61 8.63 -8.22
C PHE A 74 6.02 8.27 -7.78
N LYS A 75 7.01 8.97 -8.32
CA LYS A 75 8.41 8.84 -7.94
C LYS A 75 8.81 9.95 -6.97
N ASN A 76 9.52 9.58 -5.93
CA ASN A 76 10.17 10.53 -5.05
C ASN A 76 11.65 10.17 -4.81
N MET A 77 12.48 11.22 -4.68
CA MET A 77 13.88 11.12 -4.27
C MET A 77 14.11 11.73 -2.88
N GLU A 78 13.03 12.00 -2.15
CA GLU A 78 13.07 12.59 -0.83
C GLU A 78 13.54 11.57 0.21
N GLN A 79 14.39 12.01 1.13
CA GLN A 79 14.91 11.20 2.21
C GLN A 79 14.02 11.31 3.47
N ILE A 80 14.62 11.51 4.64
CA ILE A 80 13.93 11.72 5.92
C ILE A 80 13.76 13.23 6.19
N ALA A 81 13.32 13.65 7.38
CA ALA A 81 13.08 15.07 7.69
C ALA A 81 14.33 15.93 7.53
N GLU A 82 14.17 17.08 6.83
CA GLU A 82 15.24 18.09 6.66
C GLU A 82 15.37 19.01 7.87
N HIS A 83 14.31 19.13 8.69
CA HIS A 83 14.32 19.94 9.91
C HIS A 83 15.28 19.35 10.95
N SER A 84 15.81 20.21 11.83
CA SER A 84 16.67 19.76 12.90
C SER A 84 15.95 18.79 13.85
N LEU A 85 16.69 17.94 14.57
CA LEU A 85 16.11 17.07 15.58
C LEU A 85 15.32 17.87 16.61
N GLU A 86 15.84 19.00 17.05
CA GLU A 86 15.22 19.88 18.04
C GLU A 86 13.91 20.48 17.52
N ASP A 87 13.84 20.89 16.25
CA ASP A 87 12.61 21.40 15.63
C ASP A 87 11.55 20.32 15.51
N ASN A 88 11.93 19.13 15.04
CA ASN A 88 11.01 18.00 14.96
C ASN A 88 10.43 17.62 16.33
N LEU A 89 11.26 17.53 17.37
CA LEU A 89 10.81 17.24 18.74
C LEU A 89 9.91 18.34 19.31
N ARG A 90 10.17 19.60 18.98
CA ARG A 90 9.29 20.71 19.34
C ARG A 90 7.92 20.58 18.68
N ASP A 91 7.88 20.21 17.41
CA ASP A 91 6.63 20.03 16.68
C ASP A 91 5.82 18.84 17.21
N LEU A 92 6.45 17.73 17.61
CA LEU A 92 5.77 16.60 18.28
C LEU A 92 5.12 17.08 19.60
N ARG A 93 5.84 17.82 20.47
CA ARG A 93 5.29 18.35 21.73
C ARG A 93 4.09 19.24 21.46
N ARG A 94 4.21 20.21 20.53
CA ARG A 94 3.11 21.11 20.15
C ARG A 94 1.88 20.35 19.65
N LEU A 95 2.08 19.27 18.87
CA LEU A 95 0.97 18.43 18.39
C LEU A 95 0.25 17.78 19.58
N LYS A 96 0.95 17.19 20.52
CA LYS A 96 0.32 16.55 21.70
C LYS A 96 -0.31 17.54 22.65
N GLU A 97 0.27 18.75 22.82
CA GLU A 97 -0.32 19.82 23.63
C GLU A 97 -1.64 20.32 23.03
N ASN A 98 -1.71 20.49 21.71
CA ASN A 98 -2.89 21.05 21.05
C ASN A 98 -3.92 20.00 20.63
N TYR A 99 -3.48 18.73 20.41
CA TYR A 99 -4.32 17.62 19.98
C TYR A 99 -4.12 16.38 20.87
N PRO A 100 -4.36 16.47 22.19
CA PRO A 100 -4.00 15.41 23.16
C PRO A 100 -4.71 14.07 22.91
N ASN A 101 -5.89 14.10 22.30
CA ASN A 101 -6.71 12.90 22.02
C ASN A 101 -6.48 12.30 20.63
N HIS A 102 -5.56 12.88 19.83
CA HIS A 102 -5.23 12.34 18.50
C HIS A 102 -3.98 11.48 18.56
N VAL A 103 -3.93 10.45 17.75
CA VAL A 103 -2.81 9.51 17.72
C VAL A 103 -1.64 10.10 16.95
N LEU A 104 -0.52 10.26 17.65
CA LEU A 104 0.76 10.74 17.12
C LEU A 104 1.78 9.61 17.11
N ILE A 105 2.17 9.17 15.92
CA ILE A 105 3.20 8.15 15.71
C ILE A 105 4.48 8.85 15.26
N ALA A 106 5.56 8.68 16.00
CA ALA A 106 6.86 9.22 15.61
C ALA A 106 7.60 8.21 14.74
N SER A 107 7.86 8.54 13.47
CA SER A 107 8.75 7.74 12.63
C SER A 107 10.20 8.13 12.89
N ILE A 108 11.08 7.15 13.12
CA ILE A 108 12.49 7.36 13.44
C ILE A 108 13.42 6.48 12.59
N MET A 109 14.66 6.94 12.38
CA MET A 109 15.70 6.19 11.67
C MET A 109 17.06 6.54 12.23
N GLY A 110 17.75 5.56 12.85
CA GLY A 110 19.12 5.68 13.34
C GLY A 110 20.15 5.14 12.35
N THR A 111 21.43 5.46 12.54
CA THR A 111 22.57 4.96 11.77
C THR A 111 23.31 3.81 12.51
N ASN A 112 23.12 3.69 13.80
CA ASN A 112 23.72 2.70 14.71
C ASN A 112 22.78 2.47 15.91
N GLU A 113 23.11 1.54 16.81
CA GLU A 113 22.26 1.22 17.97
C GLU A 113 22.03 2.39 18.92
N GLU A 114 23.05 3.19 19.15
CA GLU A 114 23.00 4.34 20.05
C GLU A 114 21.99 5.37 19.53
N ASP A 115 21.99 5.65 18.23
CA ASP A 115 21.01 6.53 17.60
C ASP A 115 19.58 6.02 17.78
N TRP A 116 19.34 4.72 17.58
CA TRP A 116 18.01 4.13 17.75
C TRP A 116 17.50 4.24 19.19
N VAL A 117 18.39 3.99 20.19
CA VAL A 117 18.07 4.15 21.61
C VAL A 117 17.74 5.60 21.94
N GLU A 118 18.59 6.55 21.49
CA GLU A 118 18.42 7.97 21.78
C GLU A 118 17.15 8.53 21.13
N LEU A 119 16.93 8.27 19.84
CA LEU A 119 15.73 8.73 19.12
C LEU A 119 14.45 8.19 19.76
N ALA A 120 14.41 6.91 20.12
CA ALA A 120 13.26 6.30 20.78
C ALA A 120 12.93 7.00 22.11
N ARG A 121 13.94 7.27 22.94
CA ARG A 121 13.77 8.00 24.20
C ARG A 121 13.25 9.43 23.96
N LEU A 122 13.86 10.14 23.01
CA LEU A 122 13.52 11.55 22.75
C LEU A 122 12.09 11.72 22.21
N VAL A 123 11.61 10.82 21.34
CA VAL A 123 10.25 10.90 20.81
C VAL A 123 9.20 10.52 21.87
N GLU A 124 9.50 9.58 22.78
CA GLU A 124 8.68 9.29 23.95
C GLU A 124 8.58 10.51 24.88
N GLU A 125 9.69 11.15 25.20
CA GLU A 125 9.74 12.40 25.99
C GLU A 125 9.02 13.56 25.31
N ALA A 126 8.94 13.54 23.97
CA ALA A 126 8.19 14.53 23.20
C ALA A 126 6.68 14.26 23.17
N GLY A 127 6.21 13.12 23.72
CA GLY A 127 4.81 12.80 23.89
C GLY A 127 4.19 11.99 22.74
N ALA A 128 4.99 11.33 21.89
CA ALA A 128 4.46 10.40 20.89
C ALA A 128 3.70 9.25 21.58
N ASP A 129 2.65 8.74 20.93
CA ASP A 129 1.86 7.59 21.42
C ASP A 129 2.47 6.27 20.96
N MET A 130 3.17 6.27 19.82
CA MET A 130 3.76 5.08 19.20
C MET A 130 5.04 5.45 18.43
N ILE A 131 5.85 4.43 18.12
CA ILE A 131 7.04 4.56 17.28
C ILE A 131 6.86 3.75 15.99
N GLU A 132 7.15 4.36 14.83
CA GLU A 132 7.40 3.67 13.57
C GLU A 132 8.89 3.61 13.28
N MET A 133 9.49 2.42 13.25
CA MET A 133 10.87 2.23 12.86
C MET A 133 10.99 2.21 11.33
N ASN A 134 11.57 3.23 10.72
CA ASN A 134 11.78 3.27 9.28
C ASN A 134 13.05 2.49 8.88
N LEU A 135 12.91 1.20 8.63
CA LEU A 135 13.97 0.28 8.18
C LEU A 135 14.09 0.22 6.64
N SER A 136 13.38 1.07 5.89
CA SER A 136 12.99 0.72 4.53
C SER A 136 13.15 1.80 3.48
N CYS A 137 13.65 3.00 3.82
CA CYS A 137 13.86 4.08 2.84
C CYS A 137 14.83 3.64 1.73
N PRO A 138 14.44 3.66 0.43
CA PRO A 138 15.24 3.07 -0.64
C PRO A 138 16.39 3.93 -1.15
N GLN A 139 16.41 5.23 -0.80
CA GLN A 139 17.35 6.22 -1.36
C GLN A 139 18.24 6.90 -0.32
N MET A 140 18.56 6.23 0.79
CA MET A 140 19.47 6.78 1.78
C MET A 140 20.91 6.86 1.23
N THR A 141 21.62 7.91 1.62
CA THR A 141 23.02 8.13 1.22
C THR A 141 24.02 7.29 2.02
N SER A 142 23.56 6.58 3.05
CA SER A 142 24.35 5.69 3.88
C SER A 142 23.84 4.25 3.81
N HIS A 143 24.73 3.29 3.57
CA HIS A 143 24.44 1.85 3.61
C HIS A 143 24.10 1.33 5.03
N ALA A 144 24.34 2.13 6.06
CA ALA A 144 23.93 1.82 7.44
C ALA A 144 22.46 2.14 7.72
N MET A 145 21.69 2.59 6.71
CA MET A 145 20.32 3.08 6.86
C MET A 145 19.41 2.55 5.74
N GLY A 146 18.12 2.60 6.00
CA GLY A 146 17.09 2.37 4.99
C GLY A 146 17.01 0.91 4.51
N SER A 147 16.72 0.73 3.21
CA SER A 147 16.43 -0.60 2.64
C SER A 147 17.58 -1.62 2.71
N ASP A 148 18.82 -1.17 2.83
CA ASP A 148 19.96 -2.07 2.97
C ASP A 148 19.93 -2.75 4.35
N VAL A 149 19.54 -2.00 5.39
CA VAL A 149 19.25 -2.54 6.73
C VAL A 149 17.97 -3.38 6.70
N GLY A 150 16.90 -2.85 6.11
CA GLY A 150 15.58 -3.49 6.06
C GLY A 150 15.52 -4.81 5.28
N SER A 151 16.58 -5.15 4.55
CA SER A 151 16.73 -6.44 3.87
C SER A 151 17.54 -7.46 4.69
N ASN A 152 18.03 -7.08 5.87
CA ASN A 152 18.85 -7.92 6.72
C ASN A 152 18.12 -8.27 8.04
N PRO A 153 17.62 -9.51 8.21
CA PRO A 153 16.87 -9.91 9.40
C PRO A 153 17.63 -9.70 10.70
N ALA A 154 18.93 -9.99 10.73
CA ALA A 154 19.75 -9.86 11.94
C ALA A 154 19.91 -8.39 12.38
N LEU A 155 20.13 -7.47 11.43
CA LEU A 155 20.20 -6.04 11.72
C LEU A 155 18.84 -5.49 12.15
N CYS A 156 17.74 -5.91 11.48
CA CYS A 156 16.40 -5.49 11.85
C CYS A 156 16.06 -5.91 13.29
N LYS A 157 16.34 -7.17 13.67
CA LYS A 157 16.17 -7.64 15.05
C LYS A 157 16.96 -6.79 16.03
N LYS A 158 18.25 -6.60 15.78
CA LYS A 158 19.17 -5.83 16.62
C LYS A 158 18.69 -4.40 16.85
N TYR A 159 18.20 -3.72 15.83
CA TYR A 159 17.70 -2.36 15.95
C TYR A 159 16.31 -2.29 16.62
N CYS A 160 15.45 -3.29 16.45
CA CYS A 160 14.24 -3.41 17.25
C CYS A 160 14.55 -3.54 18.74
N GLU A 161 15.53 -4.38 19.11
CA GLU A 161 16.01 -4.50 20.49
C GLU A 161 16.59 -3.17 21.01
N ALA A 162 17.26 -2.38 20.15
CA ALA A 162 17.78 -1.06 20.52
C ALA A 162 16.65 -0.08 20.85
N VAL A 163 15.60 0.01 19.99
CA VAL A 163 14.44 0.87 20.25
C VAL A 163 13.74 0.49 21.55
N LYS A 164 13.57 -0.81 21.84
CA LYS A 164 12.97 -1.27 23.12
C LYS A 164 13.82 -0.95 24.35
N ARG A 165 15.14 -0.79 24.21
CA ARG A 165 15.96 -0.26 25.29
C ARG A 165 15.75 1.23 25.54
N GLY A 166 15.40 1.99 24.50
CA GLY A 166 15.23 3.44 24.56
C GLY A 166 13.83 3.88 24.97
N SER A 167 12.80 3.07 24.69
CA SER A 167 11.38 3.47 24.86
C SER A 167 10.51 2.30 25.30
N LYS A 168 9.42 2.63 26.03
CA LYS A 168 8.34 1.70 26.39
C LYS A 168 7.14 1.78 25.46
N LEU A 169 7.14 2.74 24.54
CA LEU A 169 6.04 2.90 23.59
C LEU A 169 5.84 1.65 22.72
N PRO A 170 4.58 1.39 22.31
CA PRO A 170 4.33 0.43 21.26
C PRO A 170 5.10 0.82 20.00
N MET A 171 5.71 -0.15 19.32
CA MET A 171 6.44 0.13 18.10
C MET A 171 6.08 -0.81 16.96
N MET A 172 6.02 -0.27 15.74
CA MET A 172 5.89 -1.04 14.51
C MET A 172 7.12 -0.90 13.62
N ALA A 173 7.53 -2.00 12.98
CA ALA A 173 8.62 -2.01 12.02
C ALA A 173 8.09 -1.76 10.60
N LYS A 174 8.56 -0.70 9.93
CA LYS A 174 8.18 -0.39 8.55
C LYS A 174 9.06 -1.10 7.55
N MET A 175 8.44 -1.96 6.75
CA MET A 175 9.09 -2.93 5.88
C MET A 175 9.37 -2.40 4.49
N THR A 176 10.50 -2.82 3.90
CA THR A 176 10.82 -2.57 2.50
C THR A 176 10.17 -3.62 1.59
N PRO A 177 9.54 -3.21 0.47
CA PRO A 177 9.07 -4.15 -0.56
C PRO A 177 10.19 -4.62 -1.51
N ASN A 178 11.42 -4.10 -1.34
CA ASN A 178 12.55 -4.39 -2.22
C ASN A 178 13.26 -5.69 -1.80
N ILE A 179 12.48 -6.72 -1.53
CA ILE A 179 12.90 -8.03 -1.00
C ILE A 179 11.99 -9.13 -1.58
N GLY A 180 12.49 -10.35 -1.66
CA GLY A 180 11.72 -11.50 -2.15
C GLY A 180 10.70 -12.01 -1.13
N ASP A 181 11.13 -12.21 0.11
CA ASP A 181 10.30 -12.65 1.23
C ASP A 181 10.35 -11.62 2.37
N MET A 182 9.23 -10.97 2.63
CA MET A 182 9.09 -10.00 3.71
C MET A 182 8.86 -10.70 5.07
N CYS A 183 8.32 -11.92 5.08
CA CYS A 183 7.99 -12.62 6.31
C CYS A 183 9.23 -12.91 7.15
N GLU A 184 10.36 -13.28 6.53
CA GLU A 184 11.61 -13.54 7.24
C GLU A 184 12.06 -12.32 8.07
N VAL A 185 12.06 -11.15 7.45
CA VAL A 185 12.44 -9.91 8.13
C VAL A 185 11.41 -9.50 9.18
N ALA A 186 10.10 -9.65 8.88
CA ALA A 186 9.04 -9.35 9.83
C ALA A 186 9.14 -10.21 11.09
N ILE A 187 9.39 -11.53 10.95
CA ILE A 187 9.62 -12.46 12.07
C ILE A 187 10.81 -12.00 12.91
N ALA A 188 11.91 -11.58 12.27
CA ALA A 188 13.09 -11.07 12.97
C ALA A 188 12.79 -9.78 13.74
N CYS A 189 12.00 -8.84 13.17
CA CYS A 189 11.57 -7.64 13.87
C CYS A 189 10.72 -7.96 15.10
N ILE A 190 9.74 -8.86 14.98
CA ILE A 190 8.92 -9.31 16.11
C ILE A 190 9.79 -9.99 17.18
N ALA A 191 10.73 -10.85 16.78
CA ALA A 191 11.68 -11.46 17.71
C ALA A 191 12.62 -10.43 18.40
N GLY A 192 12.82 -9.25 17.79
CA GLY A 192 13.52 -8.11 18.36
C GLY A 192 12.66 -7.21 19.24
N GLY A 193 11.38 -7.52 19.40
CA GLY A 193 10.44 -6.80 20.27
C GLY A 193 9.51 -5.82 19.55
N ALA A 194 9.43 -5.82 18.22
CA ALA A 194 8.40 -5.06 17.54
C ALA A 194 7.01 -5.60 17.89
N ASP A 195 6.06 -4.71 18.19
CA ASP A 195 4.69 -5.05 18.56
C ASP A 195 3.81 -5.26 17.32
N GLY A 196 4.18 -4.64 16.18
CA GLY A 196 3.46 -4.73 14.91
C GLY A 196 4.34 -4.40 13.70
N ILE A 197 3.73 -4.46 12.54
CA ILE A 197 4.37 -4.24 11.24
C ILE A 197 3.63 -3.12 10.48
N ALA A 198 4.39 -2.25 9.79
CA ALA A 198 3.87 -1.35 8.77
C ALA A 198 4.41 -1.78 7.38
N ALA A 199 3.55 -1.99 6.41
CA ALA A 199 3.95 -2.43 5.07
C ALA A 199 2.99 -1.88 3.98
N ILE A 200 3.55 -1.34 2.91
CA ILE A 200 4.93 -1.35 2.45
C ILE A 200 5.51 0.08 2.36
N ASN A 201 6.83 0.23 2.39
CA ASN A 201 7.50 1.44 1.91
C ASN A 201 7.53 1.44 0.37
N THR A 202 8.21 2.40 -0.24
CA THR A 202 8.26 2.58 -1.69
C THR A 202 9.12 1.52 -2.41
N VAL A 203 8.72 1.20 -3.63
CA VAL A 203 9.45 0.28 -4.52
C VAL A 203 10.60 1.03 -5.22
N LYS A 204 11.78 0.47 -5.30
CA LYS A 204 12.91 1.02 -6.07
C LYS A 204 12.56 1.05 -7.56
N SER A 205 12.73 2.21 -8.22
CA SER A 205 12.36 2.37 -9.63
C SER A 205 13.17 3.44 -10.38
N ILE A 206 13.05 3.37 -11.70
CA ILE A 206 13.29 4.48 -12.64
C ILE A 206 11.93 4.79 -13.27
N LEU A 207 11.44 6.04 -13.16
CA LEU A 207 10.11 6.40 -13.63
C LEU A 207 10.00 6.38 -15.15
N ASN A 208 10.81 7.21 -15.79
CA ASN A 208 10.92 7.37 -17.24
C ASN A 208 12.33 7.83 -17.61
N VAL A 209 12.66 7.80 -18.90
CA VAL A 209 13.89 8.36 -19.46
C VAL A 209 13.52 9.43 -20.48
N ASP A 210 14.07 10.63 -20.32
CA ASP A 210 14.03 11.69 -21.33
C ASP A 210 14.83 11.23 -22.54
N LEU A 211 14.16 11.04 -23.67
CA LEU A 211 14.77 10.44 -24.87
C LEU A 211 15.76 11.38 -25.58
N GLU A 212 15.59 12.69 -25.45
CA GLU A 212 16.51 13.68 -26.04
C GLU A 212 17.78 13.81 -25.21
N LYS A 213 17.61 13.99 -23.90
CA LYS A 213 18.70 14.14 -22.93
C LYS A 213 19.36 12.82 -22.53
N LYS A 214 18.64 11.68 -22.70
CA LYS A 214 19.07 10.33 -22.28
C LYS A 214 19.33 10.24 -20.77
N ILE A 215 18.44 10.87 -19.98
CA ILE A 215 18.54 10.99 -18.53
C ILE A 215 17.23 10.50 -17.91
N GLY A 216 17.30 9.77 -16.80
CA GLY A 216 16.11 9.37 -16.02
C GLY A 216 15.39 10.58 -15.41
N LEU A 217 14.08 10.45 -15.13
CA LEU A 217 13.26 11.49 -14.50
C LEU A 217 13.06 11.22 -13.01
N PRO A 218 12.95 12.29 -12.18
CA PRO A 218 13.24 13.70 -12.48
C PRO A 218 14.73 13.95 -12.67
N ILE A 219 15.08 15.02 -13.39
CA ILE A 219 16.47 15.39 -13.68
C ILE A 219 16.96 16.38 -12.63
N VAL A 220 18.06 16.04 -11.97
CA VAL A 220 18.77 16.88 -11.01
C VAL A 220 20.16 17.17 -11.54
N ASN A 221 20.39 18.39 -11.99
CA ASN A 221 21.68 18.83 -12.54
C ASN A 221 22.30 17.80 -13.52
N GLY A 222 21.53 17.40 -14.55
CA GLY A 222 21.98 16.48 -15.60
C GLY A 222 22.04 15.00 -15.19
N LYS A 223 21.54 14.61 -14.00
CA LYS A 223 21.56 13.24 -13.48
C LYS A 223 20.19 12.85 -12.90
N SER A 224 20.00 11.57 -12.66
CA SER A 224 18.89 11.02 -11.90
C SER A 224 19.37 9.84 -11.05
N SER A 225 18.48 9.28 -10.22
CA SER A 225 18.79 8.10 -9.41
C SER A 225 17.67 7.08 -9.40
N ILE A 226 18.00 5.83 -9.04
CA ILE A 226 16.99 4.85 -8.63
C ILE A 226 16.44 5.31 -7.28
N SER A 227 15.10 5.45 -7.16
CA SER A 227 14.47 5.93 -5.94
C SER A 227 13.05 5.41 -5.77
N GLY A 228 12.33 5.90 -4.75
CA GLY A 228 11.04 5.38 -4.36
C GLY A 228 9.92 5.60 -5.39
N TYR A 229 9.14 4.55 -5.65
CA TYR A 229 7.93 4.56 -6.46
C TYR A 229 6.73 4.17 -5.61
N SER A 230 5.65 4.92 -5.69
CA SER A 230 4.44 4.79 -4.90
C SER A 230 3.19 5.09 -5.74
N GLY A 231 2.02 5.23 -5.10
CA GLY A 231 0.74 5.48 -5.77
C GLY A 231 0.06 4.20 -6.22
N LYS A 232 -1.00 4.33 -7.01
CA LYS A 232 -1.93 3.26 -7.36
C LYS A 232 -1.26 2.00 -7.94
N ALA A 233 -0.20 2.18 -8.72
CA ALA A 233 0.51 1.07 -9.36
C ALA A 233 1.15 0.08 -8.38
N VAL A 234 1.43 0.48 -7.14
CA VAL A 234 2.06 -0.42 -6.15
C VAL A 234 1.05 -1.19 -5.30
N LYS A 235 -0.27 -0.87 -5.37
CA LYS A 235 -1.31 -1.54 -4.58
C LYS A 235 -1.26 -3.08 -4.68
N PRO A 236 -1.20 -3.71 -5.87
CA PRO A 236 -1.15 -5.17 -5.96
C PRO A 236 0.09 -5.79 -5.27
N ILE A 237 1.21 -5.07 -5.26
CA ILE A 237 2.42 -5.52 -4.56
C ILE A 237 2.22 -5.44 -3.04
N ALA A 238 1.62 -4.35 -2.57
CA ALA A 238 1.32 -4.16 -1.15
C ALA A 238 0.35 -5.24 -0.64
N LEU A 239 -0.76 -5.46 -1.33
CA LEU A 239 -1.77 -6.47 -1.00
C LEU A 239 -1.15 -7.86 -0.86
N ARG A 240 -0.25 -8.25 -1.78
CA ARG A 240 0.49 -9.53 -1.70
C ARG A 240 1.25 -9.65 -0.38
N PHE A 241 2.00 -8.63 0.02
CA PHE A 241 2.81 -8.69 1.25
C PHE A 241 1.93 -8.73 2.51
N ILE A 242 0.82 -7.98 2.54
CA ILE A 242 -0.14 -8.05 3.66
C ILE A 242 -0.70 -9.47 3.79
N GLN A 243 -1.18 -10.06 2.69
CA GLN A 243 -1.72 -11.42 2.65
C GLN A 243 -0.69 -12.46 3.10
N GLN A 244 0.54 -12.40 2.57
CA GLN A 244 1.61 -13.33 2.94
C GLN A 244 1.95 -13.29 4.44
N MET A 245 2.04 -12.09 5.02
CA MET A 245 2.29 -11.95 6.47
C MET A 245 1.10 -12.44 7.28
N ARG A 246 -0.14 -12.12 6.89
CA ARG A 246 -1.33 -12.53 7.62
C ARG A 246 -1.57 -14.04 7.63
N THR A 247 -1.20 -14.73 6.56
CA THR A 247 -1.32 -16.20 6.46
C THR A 247 -0.11 -16.96 6.99
N ASN A 248 1.01 -16.28 7.26
CA ASN A 248 2.17 -16.91 7.86
C ASN A 248 1.89 -17.32 9.31
N PRO A 249 2.10 -18.60 9.71
CA PRO A 249 1.78 -19.10 11.06
C PRO A 249 2.45 -18.31 12.21
N GLN A 250 3.64 -17.73 11.98
CA GLN A 250 4.37 -16.97 12.99
C GLN A 250 3.93 -15.50 13.07
N LEU A 251 3.25 -14.99 12.03
CA LEU A 251 2.83 -13.59 11.92
C LEU A 251 1.31 -13.40 11.94
N LYS A 252 0.51 -14.46 11.86
CA LYS A 252 -0.96 -14.40 11.69
C LYS A 252 -1.70 -13.54 12.72
N ASN A 253 -1.14 -13.39 13.92
CA ASN A 253 -1.71 -12.59 14.99
C ASN A 253 -1.01 -11.23 15.18
N VAL A 254 0.02 -10.93 14.37
CA VAL A 254 0.73 -9.64 14.43
C VAL A 254 -0.13 -8.57 13.78
N PRO A 255 -0.44 -7.46 14.46
CA PRO A 255 -1.17 -6.35 13.85
C PRO A 255 -0.36 -5.69 12.72
N ILE A 256 -1.05 -5.36 11.62
CA ILE A 256 -0.41 -4.80 10.42
C ILE A 256 -1.05 -3.46 10.08
N SER A 257 -0.24 -2.43 9.91
CA SER A 257 -0.62 -1.16 9.28
C SER A 257 -0.33 -1.24 7.78
N GLY A 258 -1.38 -1.29 6.95
CA GLY A 258 -1.28 -1.46 5.49
C GLY A 258 -0.96 -0.14 4.79
N ILE A 259 -0.04 -0.18 3.82
CA ILE A 259 0.43 1.00 3.08
C ILE A 259 0.65 0.64 1.61
N GLY A 260 0.20 1.48 0.69
CA GLY A 260 0.58 1.41 -0.72
C GLY A 260 -0.57 1.46 -1.72
N GLY A 261 -0.74 2.60 -2.36
CA GLY A 261 -1.68 2.77 -3.47
C GLY A 261 -3.15 2.86 -3.08
N ILE A 262 -3.46 3.20 -1.84
CA ILE A 262 -4.81 3.44 -1.35
C ILE A 262 -5.26 4.83 -1.82
N GLU A 263 -6.31 4.89 -2.63
CA GLU A 263 -6.90 6.12 -3.16
C GLU A 263 -8.40 6.19 -2.89
N THR A 264 -9.09 5.06 -2.76
CA THR A 264 -10.53 4.97 -2.53
C THR A 264 -10.84 4.07 -1.33
N TRP A 265 -12.10 4.11 -0.86
CA TRP A 265 -12.55 3.23 0.21
C TRP A 265 -12.53 1.74 -0.20
N GLU A 266 -12.74 1.44 -1.50
CA GLU A 266 -12.61 0.07 -2.00
C GLU A 266 -11.18 -0.43 -1.90
N ASP A 267 -10.19 0.42 -2.25
CA ASP A 267 -8.79 0.08 -2.05
C ASP A 267 -8.51 -0.22 -0.56
N ALA A 268 -9.06 0.60 0.35
CA ALA A 268 -8.92 0.41 1.79
C ALA A 268 -9.55 -0.91 2.26
N CYS A 269 -10.76 -1.22 1.77
CA CYS A 269 -11.47 -2.46 2.07
C CYS A 269 -10.64 -3.70 1.70
N GLU A 270 -10.00 -3.69 0.53
CA GLU A 270 -9.13 -4.80 0.10
C GLU A 270 -7.99 -5.07 1.10
N PHE A 271 -7.37 -4.02 1.66
CA PHE A 271 -6.33 -4.19 2.68
C PHE A 271 -6.88 -4.80 3.98
N PHE A 272 -8.07 -4.37 4.44
CA PHE A 272 -8.70 -4.97 5.62
C PHE A 272 -9.06 -6.43 5.38
N LEU A 273 -9.68 -6.75 4.25
CA LEU A 273 -10.03 -8.12 3.88
C LEU A 273 -8.81 -9.05 3.80
N LEU A 274 -7.61 -8.52 3.56
CA LEU A 274 -6.36 -9.28 3.55
C LEU A 274 -5.63 -9.26 4.90
N GLY A 275 -6.10 -8.50 5.90
CA GLY A 275 -5.62 -8.62 7.28
C GLY A 275 -4.89 -7.40 7.84
N ALA A 276 -4.90 -6.26 7.16
CA ALA A 276 -4.47 -4.99 7.75
C ALA A 276 -5.44 -4.57 8.87
N THR A 277 -4.91 -3.91 9.90
CA THR A 277 -5.69 -3.40 11.05
C THR A 277 -5.88 -1.89 10.95
N THR A 278 -4.84 -1.16 10.54
CA THR A 278 -4.87 0.28 10.23
C THR A 278 -4.28 0.51 8.85
N LEU A 279 -4.50 1.69 8.29
CA LEU A 279 -4.00 2.03 6.95
C LEU A 279 -3.24 3.35 6.97
N GLN A 280 -2.17 3.45 6.18
CA GLN A 280 -1.43 4.68 6.01
C GLN A 280 -1.49 5.15 4.56
N VAL A 281 -1.78 6.42 4.34
CA VAL A 281 -1.95 7.04 3.02
C VAL A 281 -0.97 8.19 2.82
N THR A 282 -0.40 8.31 1.62
CA THR A 282 0.50 9.41 1.23
C THR A 282 0.16 9.98 -0.15
N THR A 283 0.41 9.20 -1.22
CA THR A 283 0.38 9.69 -2.60
C THR A 283 -0.99 10.25 -2.99
N ALA A 284 -2.07 9.63 -2.52
CA ALA A 284 -3.42 10.12 -2.74
C ALA A 284 -3.65 11.50 -2.10
N ILE A 285 -3.04 11.75 -0.92
CA ILE A 285 -3.10 13.06 -0.27
C ILE A 285 -2.35 14.12 -1.09
N MET A 286 -1.19 13.76 -1.64
CA MET A 286 -0.42 14.68 -2.51
C MET A 286 -1.20 15.04 -3.78
N GLN A 287 -2.04 14.13 -4.26
CA GLN A 287 -2.83 14.34 -5.48
C GLN A 287 -4.19 15.02 -5.21
N TYR A 288 -4.88 14.64 -4.13
CA TYR A 288 -6.28 15.01 -3.87
C TYR A 288 -6.48 15.87 -2.61
N GLY A 289 -5.45 16.01 -1.76
CA GLY A 289 -5.50 16.75 -0.50
C GLY A 289 -6.00 15.91 0.68
N TYR A 290 -5.93 16.49 1.88
CA TYR A 290 -6.27 15.79 3.14
C TYR A 290 -7.74 15.35 3.23
N ARG A 291 -8.66 16.05 2.56
CA ARG A 291 -10.09 15.76 2.61
C ARG A 291 -10.49 14.41 2.01
N ILE A 292 -9.58 13.71 1.31
CA ILE A 292 -9.83 12.35 0.83
C ILE A 292 -10.24 11.39 1.97
N VAL A 293 -9.86 11.68 3.21
CA VAL A 293 -10.25 10.88 4.37
C VAL A 293 -11.77 10.85 4.59
N GLU A 294 -12.49 11.92 4.21
CA GLU A 294 -13.95 11.99 4.31
C GLU A 294 -14.61 10.92 3.43
N ASP A 295 -14.10 10.73 2.20
CA ASP A 295 -14.58 9.70 1.27
C ASP A 295 -14.20 8.29 1.76
N LEU A 296 -12.99 8.12 2.31
CA LEU A 296 -12.55 6.84 2.87
C LEU A 296 -13.42 6.41 4.05
N ILE A 297 -13.71 7.32 4.99
CA ILE A 297 -14.54 7.06 6.17
C ILE A 297 -15.99 6.76 5.75
N SER A 298 -16.59 7.61 4.91
CA SER A 298 -17.99 7.44 4.51
C SER A 298 -18.19 6.16 3.70
N GLY A 299 -17.32 5.88 2.72
CA GLY A 299 -17.42 4.68 1.90
C GLY A 299 -17.25 3.39 2.69
N MET A 300 -16.27 3.34 3.61
CA MET A 300 -16.10 2.18 4.51
C MET A 300 -17.30 1.98 5.43
N SER A 301 -17.87 3.08 5.99
CA SER A 301 -19.05 3.01 6.84
C SER A 301 -20.26 2.42 6.08
N TYR A 302 -20.52 2.90 4.86
CA TYR A 302 -21.59 2.36 4.01
C TYR A 302 -21.34 0.89 3.63
N TYR A 303 -20.09 0.53 3.29
CA TYR A 303 -19.75 -0.86 2.99
C TYR A 303 -20.09 -1.80 4.16
N LEU A 304 -19.71 -1.44 5.39
CA LEU A 304 -20.02 -2.24 6.56
C LEU A 304 -21.55 -2.34 6.79
N GLU A 305 -22.29 -1.23 6.66
CA GLU A 305 -23.75 -1.21 6.78
C GLU A 305 -24.43 -2.10 5.73
N ASP A 306 -24.03 -2.00 4.47
CA ASP A 306 -24.63 -2.75 3.34
C ASP A 306 -24.43 -4.26 3.47
N TYR A 307 -23.30 -4.68 4.08
CA TYR A 307 -23.00 -6.10 4.30
C TYR A 307 -23.36 -6.60 5.71
N GLY A 308 -23.93 -5.74 6.57
CA GLY A 308 -24.43 -6.10 7.90
C GLY A 308 -23.33 -6.29 8.95
N TYR A 309 -22.17 -5.69 8.76
CA TYR A 309 -21.10 -5.65 9.76
C TYR A 309 -21.28 -4.49 10.72
N HIS A 310 -20.98 -4.71 12.00
CA HIS A 310 -21.10 -3.70 13.05
C HIS A 310 -19.75 -3.04 13.39
N HIS A 311 -18.65 -3.74 13.17
CA HIS A 311 -17.31 -3.29 13.48
C HIS A 311 -16.34 -3.63 12.36
N LEU A 312 -15.36 -2.75 12.14
CA LEU A 312 -14.30 -2.97 11.15
C LEU A 312 -13.52 -4.28 11.38
N SER A 313 -13.31 -4.67 12.65
CA SER A 313 -12.60 -5.90 13.00
C SER A 313 -13.24 -7.17 12.46
N GLU A 314 -14.53 -7.15 12.14
CA GLU A 314 -15.25 -8.31 11.60
C GLU A 314 -14.83 -8.69 10.18
N ILE A 315 -14.31 -7.72 9.40
CA ILE A 315 -13.88 -7.98 8.01
C ILE A 315 -12.38 -8.27 7.86
N ILE A 316 -11.60 -8.10 8.94
CA ILE A 316 -10.14 -8.23 8.87
C ILE A 316 -9.73 -9.67 8.56
N GLY A 317 -9.17 -9.87 7.35
CA GLY A 317 -8.64 -11.17 6.91
C GLY A 317 -9.63 -12.10 6.25
N LEU A 318 -10.91 -11.72 6.06
CA LEU A 318 -11.95 -12.59 5.50
C LEU A 318 -11.64 -13.14 4.10
N ALA A 319 -10.81 -12.47 3.30
CA ALA A 319 -10.48 -12.92 1.95
C ALA A 319 -9.38 -13.99 1.91
N ASN A 320 -8.63 -14.19 3.00
CA ASN A 320 -7.42 -15.02 2.97
C ASN A 320 -7.68 -16.49 2.69
N ASP A 321 -8.78 -17.05 3.19
CA ASP A 321 -9.13 -18.47 2.98
C ASP A 321 -9.43 -18.80 1.52
N ASN A 322 -9.69 -17.76 0.70
CA ASN A 322 -9.98 -17.92 -0.73
C ASN A 322 -8.76 -17.61 -1.63
N ILE A 323 -7.60 -17.34 -1.05
CA ILE A 323 -6.35 -17.08 -1.78
C ILE A 323 -5.41 -18.26 -1.50
N VAL A 324 -5.40 -19.19 -2.43
CA VAL A 324 -4.70 -20.47 -2.30
C VAL A 324 -3.52 -20.56 -3.27
N PRO A 325 -2.57 -21.50 -3.07
CA PRO A 325 -1.55 -21.84 -4.04
C PRO A 325 -2.15 -22.18 -5.40
N CYS A 326 -1.42 -21.88 -6.48
CA CYS A 326 -1.93 -22.05 -7.85
C CYS A 326 -2.30 -23.50 -8.17
N GLU A 327 -1.64 -24.48 -7.57
CA GLU A 327 -1.92 -25.91 -7.70
C GLU A 327 -3.27 -26.34 -7.14
N GLU A 328 -3.81 -25.62 -6.18
CA GLU A 328 -5.12 -25.90 -5.57
C GLU A 328 -6.30 -25.33 -6.39
N LEU A 329 -6.02 -24.46 -7.37
CA LEU A 329 -7.07 -23.89 -8.22
C LEU A 329 -7.71 -24.96 -9.12
N ASP A 330 -9.04 -24.96 -9.17
CA ASP A 330 -9.82 -25.86 -10.02
C ASP A 330 -9.58 -25.61 -11.52
N ARG A 331 -9.21 -26.64 -12.25
CA ARG A 331 -8.90 -26.61 -13.70
C ARG A 331 -9.86 -27.44 -14.53
N ASP A 332 -10.91 -27.99 -13.94
CA ASP A 332 -11.78 -28.98 -14.58
C ASP A 332 -12.98 -28.37 -15.30
N TYR A 333 -13.00 -27.05 -15.45
CA TYR A 333 -14.04 -26.37 -16.21
C TYR A 333 -13.49 -25.24 -17.10
N ILE A 334 -14.31 -24.81 -18.04
CA ILE A 334 -14.09 -23.61 -18.88
C ILE A 334 -15.31 -22.73 -18.76
N VAL A 335 -15.12 -21.44 -18.52
CA VAL A 335 -16.18 -20.43 -18.54
C VAL A 335 -16.11 -19.68 -19.87
N TYR A 336 -17.15 -19.78 -20.69
CA TYR A 336 -17.21 -19.04 -21.95
C TYR A 336 -17.64 -17.59 -21.73
N PRO A 337 -17.15 -16.63 -22.55
CA PRO A 337 -17.64 -15.25 -22.51
C PRO A 337 -19.09 -15.18 -23.02
N LYS A 338 -19.93 -14.36 -22.37
CA LYS A 338 -21.27 -13.98 -22.81
C LYS A 338 -21.25 -12.51 -23.25
N PHE A 339 -21.66 -12.27 -24.48
CA PHE A 339 -21.73 -10.91 -25.05
C PHE A 339 -23.12 -10.33 -24.82
N ASN A 340 -23.18 -9.09 -24.34
CA ASN A 340 -24.39 -8.30 -24.25
C ASN A 340 -24.48 -7.41 -25.50
N GLU A 341 -25.43 -7.70 -26.38
CA GLU A 341 -25.64 -6.97 -27.66
C GLU A 341 -26.12 -5.54 -27.46
N GLU A 342 -26.88 -5.27 -26.40
CA GLU A 342 -27.42 -3.94 -26.10
C GLU A 342 -26.38 -2.93 -25.74
N THR A 343 -25.37 -3.36 -24.93
CA THR A 343 -24.28 -2.49 -24.46
C THR A 343 -23.05 -2.56 -25.34
N CYS A 344 -22.98 -3.50 -26.28
CA CYS A 344 -21.87 -3.67 -27.21
C CYS A 344 -21.85 -2.57 -28.27
N VAL A 345 -20.79 -1.78 -28.34
CA VAL A 345 -20.61 -0.69 -29.35
C VAL A 345 -19.94 -1.15 -30.64
N GLY A 346 -19.71 -2.46 -30.83
CA GLY A 346 -19.15 -3.02 -32.06
C GLY A 346 -17.74 -2.56 -32.40
N CYS A 347 -16.89 -2.26 -31.38
CA CYS A 347 -15.55 -1.71 -31.58
C CYS A 347 -14.50 -2.73 -32.06
N GLY A 348 -14.76 -4.04 -31.97
CA GLY A 348 -13.88 -5.12 -32.41
C GLY A 348 -12.67 -5.40 -31.49
N ARG A 349 -12.45 -4.65 -30.39
CA ARG A 349 -11.28 -4.83 -29.52
C ARG A 349 -11.15 -6.25 -28.97
N CYS A 350 -12.26 -6.89 -28.58
CA CYS A 350 -12.29 -8.26 -28.09
C CYS A 350 -11.81 -9.26 -29.16
N TYR A 351 -12.17 -9.06 -30.43
CA TYR A 351 -11.70 -9.86 -31.55
C TYR A 351 -10.19 -9.68 -31.73
N ILE A 352 -9.71 -8.44 -31.89
CA ILE A 352 -8.28 -8.15 -32.09
C ILE A 352 -7.44 -8.73 -30.94
N SER A 353 -7.84 -8.48 -29.72
CA SER A 353 -7.11 -8.97 -28.54
C SER A 353 -7.07 -10.50 -28.47
N CYS A 354 -8.16 -11.18 -28.84
CA CYS A 354 -8.19 -12.64 -28.88
C CYS A 354 -7.40 -13.20 -30.07
N PHE A 355 -7.42 -12.51 -31.22
CA PHE A 355 -6.73 -12.94 -32.43
C PHE A 355 -5.22 -12.81 -32.28
N ASP A 356 -4.74 -11.67 -31.78
CA ASP A 356 -3.32 -11.37 -31.68
C ASP A 356 -2.70 -11.86 -30.35
N GLY A 357 -3.44 -11.79 -29.24
CA GLY A 357 -2.92 -12.04 -27.89
C GLY A 357 -3.53 -13.24 -27.16
N GLY A 358 -4.48 -13.96 -27.79
CA GLY A 358 -5.19 -15.06 -27.15
C GLY A 358 -5.22 -16.33 -28.01
N HIS A 359 -6.41 -16.94 -28.14
CA HIS A 359 -6.59 -18.26 -28.75
C HIS A 359 -7.37 -18.24 -30.06
N GLN A 360 -7.57 -17.07 -30.67
CA GLN A 360 -8.28 -16.86 -31.95
C GLN A 360 -9.71 -17.46 -31.95
N ALA A 361 -10.35 -17.38 -30.78
CA ALA A 361 -11.65 -17.97 -30.55
C ALA A 361 -12.82 -16.99 -30.73
N ILE A 362 -12.55 -15.69 -30.79
CA ILE A 362 -13.59 -14.69 -31.07
C ILE A 362 -13.71 -14.53 -32.58
N VAL A 363 -14.94 -14.68 -33.07
CA VAL A 363 -15.34 -14.37 -34.44
C VAL A 363 -16.04 -13.01 -34.44
N PHE A 364 -15.72 -12.15 -35.38
CA PHE A 364 -16.32 -10.83 -35.49
C PHE A 364 -17.10 -10.72 -36.82
N ASP A 365 -18.40 -10.50 -36.70
CA ASP A 365 -19.28 -10.22 -37.84
C ASP A 365 -19.11 -8.74 -38.24
N GLU A 366 -18.50 -8.48 -39.37
CA GLU A 366 -18.19 -7.12 -39.84
C GLU A 366 -19.45 -6.34 -40.26
N GLU A 367 -20.45 -7.01 -40.79
CA GLU A 367 -21.70 -6.34 -41.20
C GLU A 367 -22.54 -5.91 -40.00
N LYS A 368 -22.74 -6.82 -39.05
CA LYS A 368 -23.49 -6.56 -37.80
C LYS A 368 -22.66 -5.86 -36.75
N ARG A 369 -21.35 -5.84 -36.92
CA ARG A 369 -20.37 -5.36 -35.93
C ARG A 369 -20.56 -6.00 -34.54
N ARG A 370 -20.65 -7.33 -34.53
CA ARG A 370 -20.92 -8.12 -33.31
C ARG A 370 -19.90 -9.27 -33.16
N PRO A 371 -19.38 -9.49 -31.94
CA PRO A 371 -18.54 -10.62 -31.65
C PRO A 371 -19.38 -11.86 -31.30
N SER A 372 -18.84 -13.04 -31.61
CA SER A 372 -19.30 -14.34 -31.13
C SER A 372 -18.11 -15.20 -30.71
N VAL A 373 -18.36 -16.29 -29.98
CA VAL A 373 -17.31 -17.19 -29.51
C VAL A 373 -17.34 -18.54 -30.24
N ASN A 374 -16.20 -18.95 -30.78
CA ASN A 374 -15.98 -20.35 -31.18
C ASN A 374 -15.55 -21.12 -29.91
N LYS A 375 -16.46 -21.98 -29.40
CA LYS A 375 -16.23 -22.74 -28.15
C LYS A 375 -15.14 -23.79 -28.28
N GLU A 376 -14.88 -24.32 -29.48
CA GLU A 376 -13.82 -25.31 -29.71
C GLU A 376 -12.42 -24.74 -29.52
N LYS A 377 -12.24 -23.44 -29.80
CA LYS A 377 -10.97 -22.72 -29.65
C LYS A 377 -10.86 -21.97 -28.33
N CYS A 378 -11.99 -21.66 -27.69
CA CYS A 378 -12.00 -20.84 -26.48
C CYS A 378 -11.55 -21.62 -25.25
N VAL A 379 -10.54 -21.12 -24.56
CA VAL A 379 -10.02 -21.69 -23.31
C VAL A 379 -10.55 -20.98 -22.06
N GLY A 380 -11.46 -20.01 -22.19
CA GLY A 380 -12.04 -19.29 -21.06
C GLY A 380 -11.11 -18.29 -20.38
N CYS A 381 -10.11 -17.75 -21.06
CA CYS A 381 -9.14 -16.82 -20.46
C CYS A 381 -9.71 -15.44 -20.13
N HIS A 382 -10.84 -15.06 -20.66
CA HIS A 382 -11.55 -13.77 -20.48
C HIS A 382 -10.73 -12.50 -20.84
N LEU A 383 -9.65 -12.60 -21.61
CA LEU A 383 -8.92 -11.43 -22.12
C LEU A 383 -9.85 -10.48 -22.90
N CYS A 384 -10.83 -11.04 -23.63
CA CYS A 384 -11.87 -10.28 -24.34
C CYS A 384 -12.71 -9.39 -23.41
N ALA A 385 -13.03 -9.84 -22.20
CA ALA A 385 -13.76 -9.05 -21.21
C ALA A 385 -12.89 -7.90 -20.65
N THR A 386 -11.61 -8.17 -20.39
CA THR A 386 -10.67 -7.20 -19.83
C THR A 386 -10.46 -5.99 -20.75
N VAL A 387 -10.47 -6.19 -22.08
CA VAL A 387 -10.27 -5.11 -23.05
C VAL A 387 -11.55 -4.42 -23.49
N CYS A 388 -12.72 -4.88 -23.02
CA CYS A 388 -14.01 -4.33 -23.43
C CYS A 388 -14.25 -2.95 -22.80
N PRO A 389 -14.34 -1.86 -23.60
CA PRO A 389 -14.48 -0.51 -23.05
C PRO A 389 -15.84 -0.25 -22.39
N THR A 390 -16.88 -0.98 -22.81
CA THR A 390 -18.26 -0.84 -22.29
C THR A 390 -18.61 -1.95 -21.29
N ARG A 391 -17.66 -2.84 -20.94
CA ARG A 391 -17.90 -3.99 -20.06
C ARG A 391 -19.08 -4.89 -20.51
N SER A 392 -19.31 -4.96 -21.82
CA SER A 392 -20.41 -5.74 -22.42
C SER A 392 -20.14 -7.25 -22.46
N ILE A 393 -19.06 -7.73 -21.87
CA ILE A 393 -18.69 -9.14 -21.87
C ILE A 393 -18.63 -9.64 -20.43
N SER A 394 -19.50 -10.58 -20.12
CA SER A 394 -19.60 -11.22 -18.79
C SER A 394 -19.20 -12.71 -18.86
N LYS A 395 -19.21 -13.35 -17.70
CA LYS A 395 -19.09 -14.80 -17.58
C LYS A 395 -20.39 -15.46 -18.06
N GLY A 396 -20.27 -16.45 -18.93
CA GLY A 396 -21.40 -17.13 -19.56
C GLY A 396 -21.51 -18.61 -19.18
N GLU A 397 -21.72 -19.46 -20.18
CA GLU A 397 -21.86 -20.92 -20.00
C GLU A 397 -20.59 -21.56 -19.46
N ILE A 398 -20.76 -22.52 -18.59
CA ILE A 398 -19.68 -23.32 -18.00
C ILE A 398 -19.65 -24.68 -18.69
N PHE A 399 -18.49 -25.06 -19.22
CA PHE A 399 -18.22 -26.38 -19.76
C PHE A 399 -17.34 -27.15 -18.77
N TYR A 400 -17.82 -28.30 -18.30
CA TYR A 400 -17.08 -29.20 -17.40
C TYR A 400 -16.32 -30.25 -18.22
N LYS A 401 -15.03 -30.39 -17.97
CA LYS A 401 -14.16 -31.32 -18.72
C LYS A 401 -14.40 -32.77 -18.34
N ASN A 402 -14.78 -33.04 -17.10
CA ASN A 402 -14.93 -34.37 -16.50
C ASN A 402 -16.39 -34.73 -16.17
N GLY A 403 -17.35 -34.22 -16.95
CA GLY A 403 -18.79 -34.43 -16.73
C GLY A 403 -19.41 -33.37 -15.82
N ASP A 404 -20.76 -33.38 -15.78
CA ASP A 404 -21.51 -32.37 -15.01
C ASP A 404 -21.26 -32.49 -13.50
N ARG A 405 -21.06 -31.38 -12.83
CA ARG A 405 -20.93 -31.29 -11.39
C ARG A 405 -22.26 -30.86 -10.75
N LYS A 406 -22.51 -31.34 -9.52
CA LYS A 406 -23.70 -30.97 -8.75
C LYS A 406 -23.68 -29.48 -8.34
N GLU A 407 -22.48 -28.93 -8.08
CA GLU A 407 -22.30 -27.54 -7.66
C GLU A 407 -21.63 -26.72 -8.75
N LYS A 408 -22.16 -25.53 -9.00
CA LYS A 408 -21.55 -24.57 -9.92
C LYS A 408 -20.38 -23.86 -9.23
N PRO A 409 -19.27 -23.58 -9.96
CA PRO A 409 -18.19 -22.80 -9.40
C PRO A 409 -18.67 -21.36 -9.09
N ILE A 410 -18.16 -20.80 -8.00
CA ILE A 410 -18.28 -19.37 -7.69
C ILE A 410 -17.32 -18.64 -8.63
N LEU A 411 -17.83 -17.68 -9.41
CA LEU A 411 -17.06 -17.01 -10.48
C LEU A 411 -16.98 -15.51 -10.29
#